data_4d06b3563a0ff66354a4b4d80216bd5d
#
_entry.id   4d06b3563a0ff66354a4b4d80216bd5d
#
_cell.length_a   1.000
_cell.length_b   1.000
_cell.length_c   1.000
_cell.angle_alpha   90.00
_cell.angle_beta   90.00
_cell.angle_gamma   90.00
#
_symmetry.space_group_name_H-M   'P 1'
#
loop_
_entity.id
_entity.type
_entity.pdbx_description
1 polymer ?
#
loop_
_entity_poly.entity_id
_entity_poly.type
_entity_poly.pdbx_seq_one_letter_code
_entity_poly.pdbx_strand_id
1 'polypeptide(L)'
;MKLSPLQVARYQYSPKLPGMLRNGISDICVCSGGATESVADQEKIKALFPNTYGKNEITFQKGKNTSAPKKQIVGVILSGGQAPGGHNVICGLYDALKACDKENVLYGFKGGPSGLLEDNYVVFDDEYINQYRNTGGFDIIGSGRTKLETEEQFAVAEGVCKKHGITAIVIIGGDDSNTNAAVLAEYFAAHNSGIQVIGCPKTIDGDLKNEDIECSFGFDTATKTYSEIIGNIERDANSAKKYWHFVKVMGRSASHVALECALETQPNISLIGEEVAEKKMSLAQIADYIADSVATRAAKGWNFGVAIIPEGIVEFVPEFSVLIAEINELLAGEKTAQFNALPTWEEKYAFIKNGLTKQSMDVFAILPQSIQQQLFLERDPHGNVQVSLIESEKLFSALVRDNLAARKAAGTYNGKFSTQHHFLGYEGRCAFPSNFDADYCYSLGYNAFMLIQYGYTGYLSKVSNLSKPAEEWVAGGMPITKMMNMERRNGKDKPVIRKALVELDGKPFRFFAEHRAEWAAETCYVYPGAIQYFGPREVCDLTTRTLALEKA
;
A
#
# COMPACT_ATOMS: atom_id res chain seq x y z
N MET A 1 -13.44 23.64 -11.22
CA MET A 1 -14.17 22.79 -10.23
C MET A 1 -14.63 23.67 -9.07
N LYS A 2 -15.82 23.45 -8.49
CA LYS A 2 -16.26 24.23 -7.32
C LYS A 2 -15.61 23.64 -6.07
N LEU A 3 -14.80 24.43 -5.37
CA LEU A 3 -14.09 24.01 -4.18
C LEU A 3 -14.99 24.05 -2.95
N SER A 4 -14.85 23.09 -2.03
CA SER A 4 -15.47 23.16 -0.71
C SER A 4 -14.72 24.15 0.20
N PRO A 5 -15.38 24.71 1.22
CA PRO A 5 -14.69 25.57 2.20
C PRO A 5 -13.52 24.88 2.89
N LEU A 6 -13.61 23.56 3.17
CA LEU A 6 -12.53 22.79 3.76
C LEU A 6 -11.34 22.67 2.80
N GLN A 7 -11.59 22.44 1.52
CA GLN A 7 -10.53 22.37 0.51
C GLN A 7 -9.78 23.71 0.39
N VAL A 8 -10.52 24.84 0.40
CA VAL A 8 -9.93 26.19 0.39
C VAL A 8 -9.05 26.40 1.62
N ALA A 9 -9.53 26.02 2.80
CA ALA A 9 -8.73 26.10 4.04
C ALA A 9 -7.51 25.17 3.97
N ARG A 10 -7.65 23.99 3.41
CA ARG A 10 -6.59 22.99 3.27
C ARG A 10 -5.45 23.45 2.35
N TYR A 11 -5.74 24.22 1.31
CA TYR A 11 -4.72 24.83 0.45
C TYR A 11 -3.78 25.77 1.20
N GLN A 12 -4.22 26.32 2.33
CA GLN A 12 -3.40 27.21 3.15
C GLN A 12 -2.44 26.45 4.08
N TYR A 13 -2.62 25.14 4.23
CA TYR A 13 -1.69 24.34 5.02
C TYR A 13 -0.31 24.33 4.36
N SER A 14 0.70 24.73 5.11
CA SER A 14 2.09 24.69 4.68
C SER A 14 2.76 23.42 5.22
N PRO A 15 3.03 22.41 4.37
CA PRO A 15 3.69 21.19 4.82
C PRO A 15 5.04 21.47 5.47
N LYS A 16 5.33 20.76 6.55
CA LYS A 16 6.58 20.87 7.29
C LYS A 16 7.67 20.06 6.59
N LEU A 17 8.91 20.51 6.69
CA LEU A 17 10.08 19.85 6.18
C LEU A 17 11.00 19.41 7.32
N PRO A 18 11.79 18.34 7.11
CA PRO A 18 12.97 18.07 7.93
C PRO A 18 13.82 19.34 8.10
N GLY A 19 14.25 19.63 9.31
CA GLY A 19 14.98 20.87 9.60
C GLY A 19 16.20 21.08 8.70
N MET A 20 16.82 19.98 8.28
CA MET A 20 17.95 19.99 7.35
C MET A 20 17.58 20.53 5.98
N LEU A 21 16.43 20.13 5.42
CA LEU A 21 16.00 20.52 4.07
C LEU A 21 15.54 22.00 3.98
N ARG A 22 15.39 22.68 5.11
CA ARG A 22 15.11 24.13 5.14
C ARG A 22 16.32 25.00 4.85
N ASN A 23 17.52 24.42 4.89
CA ASN A 23 18.74 25.13 4.53
C ASN A 23 18.89 25.22 3.02
N GLY A 24 19.64 26.23 2.54
CA GLY A 24 20.01 26.29 1.13
C GLY A 24 20.92 25.11 0.74
N ILE A 25 20.90 24.72 -0.54
CA ILE A 25 21.73 23.60 -1.06
C ILE A 25 23.22 23.78 -0.72
N SER A 26 23.71 25.02 -0.68
CA SER A 26 25.09 25.37 -0.30
C SER A 26 25.46 24.97 1.14
N ASP A 27 24.46 24.85 2.01
CA ASP A 27 24.63 24.58 3.44
C ASP A 27 24.29 23.14 3.82
N ILE A 28 24.12 22.28 2.81
CA ILE A 28 23.83 20.85 2.97
C ILE A 28 24.99 20.05 2.38
N CYS A 29 25.42 19.01 3.07
CA CYS A 29 26.38 18.03 2.56
C CYS A 29 25.80 16.61 2.68
N VAL A 30 26.38 15.67 1.96
CA VAL A 30 26.03 14.25 2.01
C VAL A 30 26.93 13.54 3.00
N CYS A 31 26.31 12.80 3.92
CA CYS A 31 26.97 11.79 4.73
C CYS A 31 26.71 10.42 4.13
N SER A 32 27.78 9.73 3.72
CA SER A 32 27.69 8.38 3.16
C SER A 32 27.69 7.34 4.28
N GLY A 33 26.72 6.46 4.25
CA GLY A 33 26.66 5.26 5.09
C GLY A 33 27.48 4.10 4.53
N GLY A 34 27.16 2.90 4.93
CA GLY A 34 27.78 1.67 4.41
C GLY A 34 27.28 1.31 3.01
N ALA A 35 28.06 0.46 2.32
CA ALA A 35 27.62 -0.20 1.10
C ALA A 35 26.44 -1.13 1.42
N THR A 36 25.47 -1.21 0.51
CA THR A 36 24.26 -1.98 0.69
C THR A 36 24.28 -3.30 -0.06
N GLU A 37 23.55 -4.28 0.44
CA GLU A 37 23.29 -5.55 -0.24
C GLU A 37 21.77 -5.74 -0.39
N SER A 38 21.36 -6.53 -1.36
CA SER A 38 19.94 -6.90 -1.52
C SER A 38 19.47 -7.82 -0.38
N VAL A 39 18.17 -7.82 -0.12
CA VAL A 39 17.55 -8.63 0.97
C VAL A 39 17.88 -10.12 0.82
N ALA A 40 17.90 -10.62 -0.43
CA ALA A 40 18.28 -11.98 -0.77
C ALA A 40 18.83 -12.02 -2.20
N ASP A 41 19.30 -13.20 -2.64
CA ASP A 41 19.76 -13.44 -4.01
C ASP A 41 20.85 -12.46 -4.50
N GLN A 42 21.78 -12.07 -3.60
CA GLN A 42 22.76 -10.99 -3.81
C GLN A 42 23.49 -11.10 -5.14
N GLU A 43 24.03 -12.28 -5.48
CA GLU A 43 24.79 -12.49 -6.71
C GLU A 43 23.93 -12.33 -7.97
N LYS A 44 22.67 -12.79 -7.93
CA LYS A 44 21.75 -12.65 -9.04
C LYS A 44 21.35 -11.17 -9.24
N ILE A 45 21.00 -10.49 -8.14
CA ILE A 45 20.64 -9.07 -8.19
C ILE A 45 21.84 -8.22 -8.65
N LYS A 46 23.03 -8.48 -8.12
CA LYS A 46 24.26 -7.80 -8.56
C LYS A 46 24.55 -8.00 -10.05
N ALA A 47 24.31 -9.20 -10.57
CA ALA A 47 24.51 -9.48 -12.00
C ALA A 47 23.50 -8.73 -12.88
N LEU A 48 22.25 -8.49 -12.40
CA LEU A 48 21.21 -7.75 -13.11
C LEU A 48 21.38 -6.22 -12.99
N PHE A 49 22.04 -5.74 -11.94
CA PHE A 49 22.18 -4.32 -11.62
C PHE A 49 23.66 -3.91 -11.41
N PRO A 50 24.58 -4.22 -12.35
CA PRO A 50 26.02 -4.00 -12.14
C PRO A 50 26.40 -2.53 -11.92
N ASN A 51 25.61 -1.57 -12.39
CA ASN A 51 25.90 -0.15 -12.26
C ASN A 51 25.26 0.51 -11.03
N THR A 52 24.17 -0.06 -10.50
CA THR A 52 23.38 0.52 -9.40
C THR A 52 23.42 -0.30 -8.11
N TYR A 53 23.86 -1.57 -8.13
CA TYR A 53 24.02 -2.42 -6.96
C TYR A 53 25.18 -1.99 -6.06
N GLY A 54 25.05 -2.22 -4.76
CA GLY A 54 26.12 -2.05 -3.77
C GLY A 54 26.47 -0.59 -3.48
N LYS A 55 25.66 0.35 -3.91
CA LYS A 55 25.86 1.77 -3.59
C LYS A 55 25.59 2.01 -2.09
N ASN A 56 26.16 3.08 -1.55
CA ASN A 56 26.00 3.44 -0.14
C ASN A 56 24.64 4.07 0.13
N GLU A 57 24.09 3.83 1.31
CA GLU A 57 23.05 4.71 1.83
C GLU A 57 23.63 6.12 2.05
N ILE A 58 22.75 7.11 1.99
CA ILE A 58 23.15 8.48 2.26
C ILE A 58 22.14 9.19 3.16
N THR A 59 22.64 10.16 3.93
CA THR A 59 21.84 11.13 4.65
C THR A 59 22.33 12.55 4.37
N PHE A 60 21.41 13.49 4.40
CA PHE A 60 21.76 14.91 4.28
C PHE A 60 22.02 15.50 5.66
N GLN A 61 23.11 16.26 5.77
CA GLN A 61 23.55 16.90 7.02
C GLN A 61 23.94 18.35 6.77
N LYS A 62 24.00 19.13 7.84
CA LYS A 62 24.49 20.52 7.76
C LYS A 62 25.99 20.52 7.43
N GLY A 63 26.34 21.22 6.39
CA GLY A 63 27.73 21.33 5.94
C GLY A 63 27.83 22.18 4.67
N LYS A 64 29.01 22.60 4.31
CA LYS A 64 29.21 23.39 3.09
C LYS A 64 29.27 22.47 1.86
N ASN A 65 28.44 22.76 0.88
CA ASN A 65 28.55 22.20 -0.46
C ASN A 65 29.27 23.21 -1.36
N THR A 66 30.42 22.80 -1.89
CA THR A 66 31.22 23.64 -2.81
C THR A 66 30.79 23.49 -4.26
N SER A 67 29.92 22.56 -4.59
CA SER A 67 29.43 22.35 -5.95
C SER A 67 28.32 23.36 -6.27
N ALA A 68 28.45 24.06 -7.39
CA ALA A 68 27.38 24.92 -7.89
C ALA A 68 26.11 24.07 -8.21
N PRO A 69 24.92 24.56 -7.91
CA PRO A 69 23.68 23.93 -8.35
C PRO A 69 23.65 23.78 -9.87
N LYS A 70 23.20 22.62 -10.33
CA LYS A 70 23.03 22.34 -11.77
C LYS A 70 21.58 22.64 -12.17
N LYS A 71 21.39 23.20 -13.35
CA LYS A 71 20.07 23.34 -13.96
C LYS A 71 19.47 21.94 -14.17
N GLN A 72 18.21 21.76 -13.77
CA GLN A 72 17.52 20.49 -13.85
C GLN A 72 16.22 20.63 -14.64
N ILE A 73 15.97 19.65 -15.50
CA ILE A 73 14.69 19.42 -16.16
C ILE A 73 14.26 18.02 -15.73
N VAL A 74 13.19 17.93 -14.94
CA VAL A 74 12.77 16.69 -14.29
C VAL A 74 11.44 16.23 -14.84
N GLY A 75 11.31 14.93 -15.11
CA GLY A 75 10.03 14.27 -15.38
C GLY A 75 9.49 13.58 -14.13
N VAL A 76 8.18 13.63 -13.89
CA VAL A 76 7.53 12.90 -12.80
C VAL A 76 6.41 12.02 -13.31
N ILE A 77 6.29 10.82 -12.72
CA ILE A 77 5.33 9.79 -13.08
C ILE A 77 4.64 9.31 -11.81
N LEU A 78 3.29 9.28 -11.83
CA LEU A 78 2.47 8.58 -10.84
C LEU A 78 2.17 7.16 -11.35
N SER A 79 2.58 6.13 -10.63
CA SER A 79 2.47 4.75 -11.08
C SER A 79 1.72 3.86 -10.09
N GLY A 80 0.82 3.02 -10.62
CA GLY A 80 0.02 2.07 -9.84
C GLY A 80 -1.26 2.66 -9.26
N GLY A 81 -1.79 2.03 -8.21
CA GLY A 81 -2.99 2.49 -7.51
C GLY A 81 -2.78 3.81 -6.79
N GLN A 82 -3.86 4.57 -6.65
CA GLN A 82 -3.82 5.88 -5.99
C GLN A 82 -3.54 5.75 -4.49
N ALA A 83 -2.96 6.80 -3.91
CA ALA A 83 -2.75 6.95 -2.48
C ALA A 83 -2.80 8.44 -2.09
N PRO A 84 -3.30 8.79 -0.90
CA PRO A 84 -3.27 10.16 -0.42
C PRO A 84 -1.83 10.69 -0.32
N GLY A 85 -1.60 11.92 -0.76
CA GLY A 85 -0.30 12.57 -0.68
C GLY A 85 0.54 12.58 -1.97
N GLY A 86 0.13 11.87 -3.04
CA GLY A 86 0.85 11.91 -4.32
C GLY A 86 1.01 13.31 -4.90
N HIS A 87 -0.01 14.15 -4.77
CA HIS A 87 0.07 15.56 -5.14
C HIS A 87 1.12 16.32 -4.32
N ASN A 88 1.23 16.02 -3.02
CA ASN A 88 2.21 16.67 -2.14
C ASN A 88 3.66 16.26 -2.50
N VAL A 89 3.90 15.03 -2.98
CA VAL A 89 5.22 14.65 -3.50
C VAL A 89 5.59 15.51 -4.70
N ILE A 90 4.66 15.69 -5.64
CA ILE A 90 4.89 16.55 -6.82
C ILE A 90 5.06 18.01 -6.42
N CYS A 91 4.27 18.53 -5.46
CA CYS A 91 4.42 19.89 -4.95
C CYS A 91 5.79 20.11 -4.28
N GLY A 92 6.23 19.16 -3.44
CA GLY A 92 7.54 19.23 -2.80
C GLY A 92 8.70 19.20 -3.81
N LEU A 93 8.60 18.34 -4.82
CA LEU A 93 9.57 18.30 -5.92
C LEU A 93 9.59 19.60 -6.71
N TYR A 94 8.42 20.15 -7.07
CA TYR A 94 8.29 21.42 -7.79
C TYR A 94 8.88 22.59 -6.99
N ASP A 95 8.50 22.71 -5.73
CA ASP A 95 8.97 23.80 -4.88
C ASP A 95 10.49 23.74 -4.66
N ALA A 96 11.06 22.55 -4.48
CA ALA A 96 12.49 22.36 -4.37
C ALA A 96 13.24 22.76 -5.67
N LEU A 97 12.71 22.37 -6.84
CA LEU A 97 13.22 22.76 -8.15
C LEU A 97 13.25 24.29 -8.28
N LYS A 98 12.13 24.96 -7.99
CA LYS A 98 11.98 26.41 -8.14
C LYS A 98 12.74 27.22 -7.08
N ALA A 99 12.91 26.67 -5.88
CA ALA A 99 13.73 27.28 -4.84
C ALA A 99 15.24 27.24 -5.19
N CYS A 100 15.66 26.20 -5.91
CA CYS A 100 17.05 26.07 -6.35
C CYS A 100 17.37 27.01 -7.54
N ASP A 101 16.54 26.96 -8.57
CA ASP A 101 16.65 27.79 -9.75
C ASP A 101 15.27 27.93 -10.43
N LYS A 102 14.84 29.17 -10.66
CA LYS A 102 13.55 29.45 -11.31
C LYS A 102 13.45 28.90 -12.74
N GLU A 103 14.61 28.71 -13.41
CA GLU A 103 14.70 28.13 -14.74
C GLU A 103 14.58 26.61 -14.77
N ASN A 104 14.58 25.93 -13.62
CA ASN A 104 14.30 24.50 -13.53
C ASN A 104 12.87 24.20 -13.98
N VAL A 105 12.68 23.06 -14.65
CA VAL A 105 11.40 22.68 -15.25
C VAL A 105 10.94 21.32 -14.71
N LEU A 106 9.65 21.18 -14.43
CA LEU A 106 9.03 19.91 -14.07
C LEU A 106 8.00 19.52 -15.13
N TYR A 107 8.19 18.34 -15.73
CA TYR A 107 7.26 17.68 -16.64
C TYR A 107 6.45 16.64 -15.87
N GLY A 108 5.14 16.63 -16.00
CA GLY A 108 4.26 15.58 -15.49
C GLY A 108 3.77 14.67 -16.60
N PHE A 109 4.19 13.40 -16.65
CA PHE A 109 3.74 12.45 -17.65
C PHE A 109 2.35 11.90 -17.29
N LYS A 110 1.37 12.07 -18.20
CA LYS A 110 -0.05 11.76 -17.96
C LYS A 110 -0.34 10.28 -18.10
N GLY A 111 -1.15 9.73 -17.18
CA GLY A 111 -1.58 8.34 -17.25
C GLY A 111 -0.51 7.31 -16.84
N GLY A 112 0.52 7.74 -16.11
CA GLY A 112 1.56 6.85 -15.61
C GLY A 112 2.70 6.63 -16.59
N PRO A 113 3.38 5.46 -16.54
CA PRO A 113 4.53 5.19 -17.43
C PRO A 113 4.20 5.21 -18.92
N SER A 114 2.94 4.96 -19.33
CA SER A 114 2.52 5.09 -20.73
C SER A 114 2.68 6.52 -21.24
N GLY A 115 2.45 7.52 -20.39
CA GLY A 115 2.64 8.92 -20.78
C GLY A 115 4.07 9.26 -21.16
N LEU A 116 5.07 8.62 -20.53
CA LEU A 116 6.47 8.74 -20.94
C LEU A 116 6.71 8.09 -22.32
N LEU A 117 6.14 6.91 -22.57
CA LEU A 117 6.29 6.22 -23.85
C LEU A 117 5.58 6.93 -25.01
N GLU A 118 4.44 7.56 -24.74
CA GLU A 118 3.60 8.24 -25.72
C GLU A 118 3.94 9.73 -25.88
N ASP A 119 4.94 10.22 -25.13
CA ASP A 119 5.32 11.65 -25.08
C ASP A 119 4.11 12.54 -24.70
N ASN A 120 3.26 12.06 -23.79
CA ASN A 120 2.06 12.73 -23.31
C ASN A 120 2.29 13.33 -21.92
N TYR A 121 2.38 14.66 -21.85
CA TYR A 121 2.80 15.36 -20.63
C TYR A 121 2.08 16.69 -20.43
N VAL A 122 2.32 17.29 -19.28
CA VAL A 122 2.06 18.69 -18.96
C VAL A 122 3.37 19.28 -18.37
N VAL A 123 3.64 20.53 -18.68
CA VAL A 123 4.70 21.29 -17.99
C VAL A 123 4.05 22.05 -16.84
N PHE A 124 4.54 21.85 -15.64
CA PHE A 124 3.97 22.48 -14.45
C PHE A 124 4.44 23.93 -14.30
N ASP A 125 3.49 24.75 -13.91
CA ASP A 125 3.67 26.12 -13.42
C ASP A 125 2.99 26.31 -12.07
N ASP A 126 3.16 27.49 -11.47
CA ASP A 126 2.60 27.81 -10.15
C ASP A 126 1.06 27.72 -10.13
N GLU A 127 0.40 28.17 -11.21
CA GLU A 127 -1.06 28.17 -11.30
C GLU A 127 -1.60 26.73 -11.29
N TYR A 128 -0.97 25.86 -12.08
CA TYR A 128 -1.35 24.44 -12.15
C TYR A 128 -1.12 23.72 -10.82
N ILE A 129 0.08 23.85 -10.24
CA ILE A 129 0.46 23.19 -8.98
C ILE A 129 -0.42 23.61 -7.81
N ASN A 130 -0.75 24.91 -7.72
CA ASN A 130 -1.53 25.46 -6.61
C ASN A 130 -2.96 24.89 -6.54
N GLN A 131 -3.50 24.34 -7.65
CA GLN A 131 -4.82 23.70 -7.65
C GLN A 131 -4.82 22.34 -6.94
N TYR A 132 -3.65 21.73 -6.72
CA TYR A 132 -3.52 20.38 -6.19
C TYR A 132 -2.83 20.29 -4.82
N ARG A 133 -2.38 21.42 -4.25
CA ARG A 133 -1.72 21.42 -2.95
C ARG A 133 -2.61 20.83 -1.86
N ASN A 134 -2.08 19.87 -1.10
CA ASN A 134 -2.75 19.18 0.01
C ASN A 134 -4.11 18.56 -0.37
N THR A 135 -4.27 18.15 -1.62
CA THR A 135 -5.46 17.43 -2.10
C THR A 135 -5.18 15.95 -2.24
N GLY A 136 -6.22 15.12 -2.20
CA GLY A 136 -6.11 13.68 -2.39
C GLY A 136 -6.25 13.24 -3.84
N GLY A 137 -5.84 12.01 -4.12
CA GLY A 137 -5.93 11.41 -5.45
C GLY A 137 -4.65 11.55 -6.28
N PHE A 138 -4.74 11.20 -7.56
CA PHE A 138 -3.67 11.29 -8.55
C PHE A 138 -4.09 12.04 -9.82
N ASP A 139 -5.18 12.78 -9.76
CA ASP A 139 -5.80 13.47 -10.88
C ASP A 139 -4.98 14.65 -11.42
N ILE A 140 -3.93 15.07 -10.73
CA ILE A 140 -2.97 16.07 -11.24
C ILE A 140 -2.38 15.66 -12.60
N ILE A 141 -2.05 14.40 -12.81
CA ILE A 141 -1.54 13.83 -14.09
C ILE A 141 -2.13 12.45 -14.39
N GLY A 142 -2.99 11.91 -13.51
CA GLY A 142 -3.45 10.54 -13.59
C GLY A 142 -2.35 9.52 -13.26
N SER A 143 -2.71 8.26 -13.18
CA SER A 143 -1.76 7.16 -12.97
C SER A 143 -2.06 5.98 -13.89
N GLY A 144 -1.08 5.10 -14.08
CA GLY A 144 -1.23 3.89 -14.90
C GLY A 144 -0.41 2.73 -14.36
N ARG A 145 -0.68 1.53 -14.89
CA ARG A 145 0.00 0.28 -14.49
C ARG A 145 0.89 -0.29 -15.60
N THR A 146 1.14 0.48 -16.66
CA THR A 146 2.08 0.09 -17.72
C THR A 146 3.44 -0.15 -17.11
N LYS A 147 4.06 -1.29 -17.43
CA LYS A 147 5.42 -1.62 -17.04
C LYS A 147 6.35 -1.38 -18.21
N LEU A 148 7.53 -0.83 -17.93
CA LEU A 148 8.63 -0.79 -18.86
C LEU A 148 9.42 -2.09 -18.68
N GLU A 149 9.35 -3.00 -19.65
CA GLU A 149 9.92 -4.35 -19.53
C GLU A 149 10.85 -4.71 -20.69
N THR A 150 10.82 -3.96 -21.80
CA THR A 150 11.61 -4.27 -22.99
C THR A 150 12.64 -3.18 -23.28
N GLU A 151 13.73 -3.57 -23.95
CA GLU A 151 14.77 -2.62 -24.36
C GLU A 151 14.23 -1.54 -25.30
N GLU A 152 13.27 -1.88 -26.16
CA GLU A 152 12.61 -0.92 -27.04
C GLU A 152 11.86 0.15 -26.25
N GLN A 153 11.15 -0.24 -25.18
CA GLN A 153 10.45 0.71 -24.30
C GLN A 153 11.44 1.62 -23.56
N PHE A 154 12.56 1.07 -23.10
CA PHE A 154 13.60 1.87 -22.45
C PHE A 154 14.25 2.85 -23.43
N ALA A 155 14.51 2.43 -24.67
CA ALA A 155 15.04 3.29 -25.71
C ALA A 155 14.07 4.41 -26.09
N VAL A 156 12.76 4.14 -26.15
CA VAL A 156 11.72 5.16 -26.36
C VAL A 156 11.72 6.16 -25.21
N ALA A 157 11.73 5.67 -23.95
CA ALA A 157 11.79 6.53 -22.77
C ALA A 157 13.03 7.44 -22.77
N GLU A 158 14.19 6.89 -23.11
CA GLU A 158 15.44 7.66 -23.27
C GLU A 158 15.32 8.72 -24.37
N GLY A 159 14.74 8.35 -25.51
CA GLY A 159 14.50 9.25 -26.65
C GLY A 159 13.61 10.44 -26.27
N VAL A 160 12.53 10.21 -25.55
CA VAL A 160 11.64 11.26 -25.04
C VAL A 160 12.37 12.16 -24.05
N CYS A 161 13.14 11.59 -23.12
CA CYS A 161 13.95 12.38 -22.19
C CYS A 161 14.96 13.28 -22.92
N LYS A 162 15.69 12.73 -23.88
CA LYS A 162 16.66 13.49 -24.70
C LYS A 162 15.99 14.59 -25.51
N LYS A 163 14.83 14.33 -26.10
CA LYS A 163 14.02 15.29 -26.85
C LYS A 163 13.69 16.54 -26.06
N HIS A 164 13.32 16.36 -24.77
CA HIS A 164 12.93 17.46 -23.88
C HIS A 164 14.08 17.94 -22.98
N GLY A 165 15.28 17.39 -23.12
CA GLY A 165 16.43 17.73 -22.26
C GLY A 165 16.24 17.31 -20.79
N ILE A 166 15.42 16.30 -20.54
CA ILE A 166 15.14 15.79 -19.18
C ILE A 166 16.41 15.16 -18.62
N THR A 167 16.81 15.63 -17.44
CA THR A 167 18.02 15.20 -16.72
C THR A 167 17.73 14.15 -15.66
N ALA A 168 16.48 14.05 -15.22
CA ALA A 168 16.07 13.06 -14.23
C ALA A 168 14.59 12.71 -14.35
N ILE A 169 14.23 11.49 -13.91
CA ILE A 169 12.84 11.03 -13.76
C ILE A 169 12.59 10.65 -12.30
N VAL A 170 11.48 11.11 -11.75
CA VAL A 170 10.98 10.70 -10.44
C VAL A 170 9.76 9.78 -10.63
N ILE A 171 9.84 8.55 -10.13
CA ILE A 171 8.77 7.57 -10.19
C ILE A 171 8.15 7.44 -8.81
N ILE A 172 6.87 7.83 -8.70
CA ILE A 172 6.09 7.76 -7.46
C ILE A 172 5.21 6.53 -7.55
N GLY A 173 5.51 5.47 -6.77
CA GLY A 173 4.75 4.23 -6.88
C GLY A 173 5.09 3.17 -5.84
N GLY A 174 4.40 2.03 -5.93
CA GLY A 174 4.59 0.88 -5.06
C GLY A 174 5.82 0.03 -5.41
N ASP A 175 5.84 -1.21 -4.94
CA ASP A 175 6.90 -2.19 -5.15
C ASP A 175 7.22 -2.43 -6.64
N ASP A 176 6.23 -2.76 -7.46
CA ASP A 176 6.41 -2.96 -8.90
C ASP A 176 6.92 -1.70 -9.61
N SER A 177 6.44 -0.52 -9.22
CA SER A 177 6.84 0.75 -9.84
C SER A 177 8.27 1.12 -9.49
N ASN A 178 8.69 0.90 -8.24
CA ASN A 178 10.07 1.16 -7.82
C ASN A 178 11.03 0.07 -8.32
N THR A 179 10.56 -1.16 -8.51
CA THR A 179 11.31 -2.18 -9.27
C THR A 179 11.57 -1.68 -10.70
N ASN A 180 10.56 -1.13 -11.36
CA ASN A 180 10.71 -0.53 -12.69
C ASN A 180 11.65 0.67 -12.69
N ALA A 181 11.61 1.51 -11.64
CA ALA A 181 12.55 2.61 -11.46
C ALA A 181 14.02 2.12 -11.38
N ALA A 182 14.27 1.02 -10.66
CA ALA A 182 15.60 0.42 -10.58
C ALA A 182 16.08 -0.10 -11.94
N VAL A 183 15.22 -0.81 -12.69
CA VAL A 183 15.57 -1.33 -14.02
C VAL A 183 15.85 -0.19 -14.99
N LEU A 184 15.04 0.87 -14.98
CA LEU A 184 15.24 2.05 -15.82
C LEU A 184 16.54 2.79 -15.45
N ALA A 185 16.85 2.91 -14.15
CA ALA A 185 18.10 3.50 -13.66
C ALA A 185 19.32 2.71 -14.14
N GLU A 186 19.24 1.38 -14.08
CA GLU A 186 20.30 0.50 -14.55
C GLU A 186 20.51 0.64 -16.07
N TYR A 187 19.41 0.65 -16.84
CA TYR A 187 19.47 0.85 -18.28
C TYR A 187 20.15 2.19 -18.65
N PHE A 188 19.73 3.29 -18.03
CA PHE A 188 20.31 4.61 -18.30
C PHE A 188 21.78 4.70 -17.88
N ALA A 189 22.16 4.05 -16.78
CA ALA A 189 23.55 3.99 -16.35
C ALA A 189 24.41 3.16 -17.33
N ALA A 190 23.92 2.01 -17.77
CA ALA A 190 24.61 1.14 -18.73
C ALA A 190 24.84 1.83 -20.10
N HIS A 191 23.90 2.67 -20.53
CA HIS A 191 23.98 3.42 -21.81
C HIS A 191 24.64 4.80 -21.68
N ASN A 192 25.12 5.17 -20.47
CA ASN A 192 25.70 6.49 -20.21
C ASN A 192 24.79 7.65 -20.66
N SER A 193 23.47 7.49 -20.52
CA SER A 193 22.49 8.48 -21.00
C SER A 193 22.52 9.80 -20.23
N GLY A 194 23.11 9.82 -19.03
CA GLY A 194 23.18 10.99 -18.17
C GLY A 194 21.85 11.31 -17.45
N ILE A 195 20.82 10.45 -17.60
CA ILE A 195 19.49 10.63 -16.99
C ILE A 195 19.45 9.88 -15.66
N GLN A 196 19.06 10.58 -14.58
CA GLN A 196 18.92 9.99 -13.27
C GLN A 196 17.50 9.44 -13.06
N VAL A 197 17.34 8.43 -12.21
CA VAL A 197 16.03 7.91 -11.82
C VAL A 197 15.96 7.81 -10.30
N ILE A 198 14.93 8.43 -9.71
CA ILE A 198 14.64 8.41 -8.27
C ILE A 198 13.25 7.84 -8.06
N GLY A 199 13.12 6.92 -7.10
CA GLY A 199 11.85 6.37 -6.66
C GLY A 199 11.31 7.08 -5.42
N CYS A 200 9.99 7.12 -5.27
CA CYS A 200 9.32 7.53 -4.03
C CYS A 200 8.40 6.39 -3.57
N PRO A 201 8.51 5.94 -2.29
CA PRO A 201 7.79 4.78 -1.78
C PRO A 201 6.32 5.09 -1.50
N LYS A 202 5.41 4.54 -2.31
CA LYS A 202 3.96 4.74 -2.23
C LYS A 202 3.23 3.41 -2.09
N THR A 203 2.48 3.22 -1.03
CA THR A 203 1.40 2.24 -0.95
C THR A 203 0.53 2.52 0.28
N ILE A 204 -0.78 2.35 0.14
CA ILE A 204 -1.68 2.37 1.31
C ILE A 204 -1.63 1.06 2.10
N ASP A 205 -1.10 -0.01 1.50
CA ASP A 205 -1.09 -1.36 2.10
C ASP A 205 -0.04 -1.51 3.21
N GLY A 206 0.93 -0.58 3.32
CA GLY A 206 1.97 -0.62 4.34
C GLY A 206 3.08 -1.65 4.07
N ASP A 207 3.03 -2.35 2.94
CA ASP A 207 3.92 -3.47 2.60
C ASP A 207 5.24 -3.07 1.92
N LEU A 208 5.42 -1.79 1.59
CA LEU A 208 6.69 -1.21 1.13
C LEU A 208 7.42 -0.58 2.32
N LYS A 209 8.05 -1.42 3.12
CA LYS A 209 8.64 -1.06 4.41
C LYS A 209 9.88 -1.91 4.67
N ASN A 210 10.87 -1.33 5.34
CA ASN A 210 12.03 -1.99 5.93
C ASN A 210 12.62 -1.10 7.04
N GLU A 211 13.84 -1.36 7.49
CA GLU A 211 14.54 -0.54 8.48
C GLU A 211 14.76 0.93 8.05
N ASP A 212 14.79 1.20 6.72
CA ASP A 212 15.03 2.54 6.16
C ASP A 212 13.75 3.26 5.79
N ILE A 213 12.77 2.53 5.30
CA ILE A 213 11.45 3.04 4.95
C ILE A 213 10.50 2.63 6.08
N GLU A 214 10.39 3.48 7.09
CA GLU A 214 9.58 3.21 8.29
C GLU A 214 8.09 3.14 7.98
N CYS A 215 7.64 3.88 6.97
CA CYS A 215 6.26 3.93 6.49
C CYS A 215 6.24 4.31 5.01
N SER A 216 5.43 3.66 4.19
CA SER A 216 5.11 4.14 2.85
C SER A 216 4.01 5.19 2.92
N PHE A 217 4.08 6.22 2.08
CA PHE A 217 3.08 7.27 2.13
C PHE A 217 1.69 6.82 1.66
N GLY A 218 0.68 7.44 2.22
CA GLY A 218 -0.73 7.13 2.00
C GLY A 218 -1.29 6.11 2.97
N PHE A 219 -0.45 5.33 3.66
CA PHE A 219 -0.87 4.38 4.68
C PHE A 219 -1.51 5.09 5.89
N ASP A 220 -0.87 6.13 6.41
CA ASP A 220 -1.37 6.91 7.55
C ASP A 220 -2.78 7.48 7.29
N THR A 221 -2.96 8.14 6.16
CA THR A 221 -4.27 8.72 5.80
C THR A 221 -5.33 7.66 5.55
N ALA A 222 -4.98 6.58 4.83
CA ALA A 222 -5.94 5.53 4.52
C ALA A 222 -6.41 4.82 5.80
N THR A 223 -5.50 4.47 6.69
CA THR A 223 -5.85 3.81 7.96
C THR A 223 -6.63 4.73 8.90
N LYS A 224 -6.30 6.01 8.99
CA LYS A 224 -7.09 6.99 9.73
C LYS A 224 -8.51 7.15 9.17
N THR A 225 -8.66 7.19 7.84
CA THR A 225 -9.97 7.24 7.20
C THR A 225 -10.81 6.01 7.55
N TYR A 226 -10.20 4.83 7.48
CA TYR A 226 -10.90 3.58 7.84
C TYR A 226 -11.21 3.50 9.33
N SER A 227 -10.29 3.88 10.19
CA SER A 227 -10.48 3.86 11.65
C SER A 227 -11.59 4.83 12.09
N GLU A 228 -11.72 6.01 11.47
CA GLU A 228 -12.87 6.89 11.68
C GLU A 228 -14.18 6.19 11.39
N ILE A 229 -14.29 5.55 10.20
CA ILE A 229 -15.52 4.87 9.77
C ILE A 229 -15.81 3.66 10.67
N ILE A 230 -14.78 2.85 11.00
CA ILE A 230 -14.91 1.70 11.90
C ILE A 230 -15.38 2.15 13.29
N GLY A 231 -14.78 3.19 13.85
CA GLY A 231 -15.19 3.74 15.13
C GLY A 231 -16.66 4.23 15.13
N ASN A 232 -17.13 4.80 14.01
CA ASN A 232 -18.54 5.17 13.86
C ASN A 232 -19.45 3.92 13.80
N ILE A 233 -19.02 2.84 13.11
CA ILE A 233 -19.72 1.55 13.08
C ILE A 233 -19.76 0.91 14.47
N GLU A 234 -18.65 0.96 15.21
CA GLU A 234 -18.57 0.46 16.59
C GLU A 234 -19.51 1.20 17.53
N ARG A 235 -19.60 2.53 17.35
CA ARG A 235 -20.55 3.35 18.12
C ARG A 235 -22.00 2.98 17.80
N ASP A 236 -22.32 2.75 16.54
CA ASP A 236 -23.66 2.27 16.12
C ASP A 236 -23.93 0.90 16.70
N ALA A 237 -23.01 -0.05 16.56
CA ALA A 237 -23.13 -1.40 17.08
C ALA A 237 -23.41 -1.40 18.60
N ASN A 238 -22.66 -0.58 19.35
CA ASN A 238 -22.84 -0.44 20.80
C ASN A 238 -24.17 0.26 21.17
N SER A 239 -24.66 1.16 20.34
CA SER A 239 -25.93 1.87 20.55
C SER A 239 -27.13 1.00 20.21
N ALA A 240 -27.11 0.36 19.04
CA ALA A 240 -28.19 -0.48 18.54
C ALA A 240 -28.25 -1.87 19.21
N LYS A 241 -27.09 -2.43 19.60
CA LYS A 241 -26.92 -3.76 20.22
C LYS A 241 -27.54 -4.92 19.42
N LYS A 242 -27.49 -4.82 18.07
CA LYS A 242 -28.27 -5.72 17.20
C LYS A 242 -27.44 -6.55 16.23
N TYR A 243 -26.33 -6.02 15.69
CA TYR A 243 -25.65 -6.58 14.53
C TYR A 243 -24.19 -6.90 14.82
N TRP A 244 -23.68 -7.94 14.16
CA TRP A 244 -22.27 -8.15 13.96
C TRP A 244 -21.89 -7.52 12.61
N HIS A 245 -21.00 -6.54 12.65
CA HIS A 245 -20.47 -5.86 11.48
C HIS A 245 -19.19 -6.55 11.02
N PHE A 246 -19.18 -7.05 9.79
CA PHE A 246 -18.01 -7.60 9.15
C PHE A 246 -17.48 -6.53 8.22
N VAL A 247 -16.29 -6.01 8.52
CA VAL A 247 -15.67 -4.88 7.82
C VAL A 247 -14.44 -5.36 7.08
N LYS A 248 -14.55 -5.48 5.75
CA LYS A 248 -13.40 -5.73 4.90
C LYS A 248 -12.62 -4.44 4.70
N VAL A 249 -11.29 -4.48 4.91
CA VAL A 249 -10.37 -3.37 4.67
C VAL A 249 -9.37 -3.73 3.59
N MET A 250 -8.87 -2.75 2.85
CA MET A 250 -7.82 -2.97 1.85
C MET A 250 -6.53 -3.51 2.48
N GLY A 251 -5.63 -4.01 1.65
CA GLY A 251 -4.41 -4.70 2.02
C GLY A 251 -4.42 -6.13 1.51
N ARG A 252 -3.98 -6.33 0.25
CA ARG A 252 -4.05 -7.65 -0.39
C ARG A 252 -2.94 -8.59 0.08
N SER A 253 -1.71 -8.10 0.11
CA SER A 253 -0.52 -8.94 0.31
C SER A 253 -0.02 -8.98 1.74
N ALA A 254 -0.55 -8.14 2.61
CA ALA A 254 -0.18 -8.05 4.03
C ALA A 254 -1.33 -7.44 4.82
N SER A 255 -1.36 -7.70 6.13
CA SER A 255 -2.45 -7.29 7.02
C SER A 255 -2.16 -6.02 7.83
N HIS A 256 -1.22 -5.18 7.37
CA HIS A 256 -0.85 -3.95 8.11
C HIS A 256 -2.03 -3.01 8.32
N VAL A 257 -2.89 -2.84 7.29
CA VAL A 257 -4.08 -1.97 7.39
C VAL A 257 -5.05 -2.50 8.45
N ALA A 258 -5.30 -3.82 8.45
CA ALA A 258 -6.19 -4.43 9.44
C ALA A 258 -5.63 -4.33 10.87
N LEU A 259 -4.31 -4.51 11.02
CA LEU A 259 -3.64 -4.37 12.32
C LEU A 259 -3.70 -2.92 12.83
N GLU A 260 -3.40 -1.93 11.96
CA GLU A 260 -3.47 -0.52 12.34
C GLU A 260 -4.89 -0.13 12.78
N CYS A 261 -5.91 -0.48 11.97
CA CYS A 261 -7.30 -0.20 12.32
C CYS A 261 -7.70 -0.89 13.64
N ALA A 262 -7.21 -2.12 13.90
CA ALA A 262 -7.48 -2.82 15.15
C ALA A 262 -6.83 -2.13 16.37
N LEU A 263 -5.62 -1.60 16.20
CA LEU A 263 -4.92 -0.87 17.27
C LEU A 263 -5.58 0.48 17.57
N GLU A 264 -6.18 1.11 16.56
CA GLU A 264 -6.85 2.40 16.67
C GLU A 264 -8.27 2.29 17.25
N THR A 265 -9.00 1.19 16.97
CA THR A 265 -10.45 1.09 17.27
C THR A 265 -10.80 -0.01 18.27
N GLN A 266 -9.94 -1.00 18.49
CA GLN A 266 -10.12 -2.13 19.40
C GLN A 266 -11.42 -2.94 19.14
N PRO A 267 -11.62 -3.45 17.89
CA PRO A 267 -12.78 -4.24 17.53
C PRO A 267 -12.78 -5.59 18.27
N ASN A 268 -13.91 -6.29 18.26
CA ASN A 268 -13.98 -7.61 18.89
C ASN A 268 -13.11 -8.65 18.18
N ILE A 269 -13.02 -8.57 16.86
CA ILE A 269 -12.19 -9.45 16.04
C ILE A 269 -11.41 -8.60 15.03
N SER A 270 -10.13 -8.92 14.86
CA SER A 270 -9.37 -8.55 13.67
C SER A 270 -8.58 -9.77 13.22
N LEU A 271 -8.77 -10.18 11.98
CA LEU A 271 -7.98 -11.25 11.38
C LEU A 271 -6.65 -10.68 10.88
N ILE A 272 -5.58 -11.43 11.09
CA ILE A 272 -4.24 -11.13 10.58
C ILE A 272 -3.80 -12.32 9.73
N GLY A 273 -3.65 -12.09 8.43
CA GLY A 273 -3.38 -13.15 7.46
C GLY A 273 -2.09 -13.90 7.76
N GLU A 274 -1.04 -13.18 8.16
CA GLU A 274 0.26 -13.74 8.50
C GLU A 274 0.14 -14.73 9.67
N GLU A 275 -0.68 -14.45 10.66
CA GLU A 275 -0.96 -15.37 11.77
C GLU A 275 -1.75 -16.59 11.29
N VAL A 276 -2.73 -16.38 10.40
CA VAL A 276 -3.51 -17.48 9.80
C VAL A 276 -2.59 -18.44 9.04
N ALA A 277 -1.64 -17.90 8.27
CA ALA A 277 -0.66 -18.70 7.53
C ALA A 277 0.30 -19.46 8.46
N GLU A 278 0.85 -18.79 9.48
CA GLU A 278 1.78 -19.42 10.43
C GLU A 278 1.12 -20.56 11.20
N LYS A 279 -0.11 -20.33 11.68
CA LYS A 279 -0.90 -21.35 12.39
C LYS A 279 -1.56 -22.36 11.46
N LYS A 280 -1.43 -22.18 10.14
CA LYS A 280 -2.08 -23.02 9.11
C LYS A 280 -3.58 -23.21 9.35
N MET A 281 -4.27 -22.13 9.72
CA MET A 281 -5.68 -22.19 10.03
C MET A 281 -6.52 -22.48 8.78
N SER A 282 -7.46 -23.40 8.92
CA SER A 282 -8.49 -23.66 7.90
C SER A 282 -9.61 -22.62 7.98
N LEU A 283 -10.44 -22.53 6.92
CA LEU A 283 -11.66 -21.70 6.93
C LEU A 283 -12.58 -22.04 8.13
N ALA A 284 -12.71 -23.34 8.46
CA ALA A 284 -13.51 -23.80 9.58
C ALA A 284 -12.94 -23.29 10.92
N GLN A 285 -11.64 -23.36 11.12
CA GLN A 285 -10.97 -22.87 12.34
C GLN A 285 -11.10 -21.35 12.51
N ILE A 286 -11.03 -20.59 11.41
CA ILE A 286 -11.26 -19.14 11.45
C ILE A 286 -12.72 -18.85 11.81
N ALA A 287 -13.66 -19.59 11.21
CA ALA A 287 -15.08 -19.47 11.55
C ALA A 287 -15.37 -19.83 13.01
N ASP A 288 -14.72 -20.89 13.54
CA ASP A 288 -14.81 -21.27 14.96
C ASP A 288 -14.28 -20.16 15.88
N TYR A 289 -13.11 -19.58 15.56
CA TYR A 289 -12.52 -18.48 16.32
C TYR A 289 -13.46 -17.26 16.42
N ILE A 290 -14.09 -16.88 15.30
CA ILE A 290 -15.07 -15.78 15.30
C ILE A 290 -16.33 -16.19 16.08
N ALA A 291 -16.85 -17.42 15.86
CA ALA A 291 -18.05 -17.93 16.53
C ALA A 291 -17.88 -18.02 18.04
N ASP A 292 -16.67 -18.29 18.54
CA ASP A 292 -16.37 -18.31 19.98
C ASP A 292 -16.56 -16.92 20.61
N SER A 293 -16.09 -15.86 19.96
CA SER A 293 -16.34 -14.49 20.41
C SER A 293 -17.84 -14.16 20.39
N VAL A 294 -18.53 -14.52 19.30
CA VAL A 294 -19.99 -14.33 19.18
C VAL A 294 -20.73 -15.03 20.33
N ALA A 295 -20.38 -16.29 20.60
CA ALA A 295 -21.04 -17.08 21.67
C ALA A 295 -20.73 -16.54 23.06
N THR A 296 -19.48 -16.16 23.33
CA THR A 296 -19.04 -15.56 24.60
C THR A 296 -19.80 -14.27 24.90
N ARG A 297 -19.96 -13.41 23.91
CA ARG A 297 -20.70 -12.15 24.04
C ARG A 297 -22.20 -12.39 24.17
N ALA A 298 -22.75 -13.33 23.40
CA ALA A 298 -24.16 -13.69 23.47
C ALA A 298 -24.55 -14.25 24.85
N ALA A 299 -23.68 -14.99 25.55
CA ALA A 299 -23.90 -15.46 26.92
C ALA A 299 -24.06 -14.30 27.92
N LYS A 300 -23.50 -13.11 27.61
CA LYS A 300 -23.68 -11.85 28.36
C LYS A 300 -24.90 -11.03 27.88
N GLY A 301 -25.69 -11.56 26.93
CA GLY A 301 -26.78 -10.83 26.29
C GLY A 301 -26.37 -9.85 25.18
N TRP A 302 -25.09 -9.84 24.77
CA TRP A 302 -24.54 -8.93 23.77
C TRP A 302 -24.50 -9.60 22.40
N ASN A 303 -25.56 -9.41 21.62
CA ASN A 303 -25.67 -9.98 20.26
C ASN A 303 -25.17 -9.03 19.19
N PHE A 304 -24.06 -8.33 19.44
CA PHE A 304 -23.45 -7.35 18.55
C PHE A 304 -21.93 -7.39 18.67
N GLY A 305 -21.26 -6.92 17.64
CA GLY A 305 -19.82 -6.81 17.61
C GLY A 305 -19.29 -6.32 16.26
N VAL A 306 -17.98 -6.14 16.17
CA VAL A 306 -17.28 -5.74 14.95
C VAL A 306 -16.12 -6.68 14.68
N ALA A 307 -16.02 -7.14 13.42
CA ALA A 307 -14.95 -8.00 12.94
C ALA A 307 -14.27 -7.33 11.73
N ILE A 308 -12.97 -7.07 11.81
CA ILE A 308 -12.15 -6.55 10.72
C ILE A 308 -11.55 -7.73 9.94
N ILE A 309 -11.73 -7.71 8.62
CA ILE A 309 -11.30 -8.75 7.69
C ILE A 309 -10.34 -8.14 6.65
N PRO A 310 -9.06 -8.53 6.60
CA PRO A 310 -8.17 -8.09 5.52
C PRO A 310 -8.66 -8.58 4.15
N GLU A 311 -8.55 -7.76 3.12
CA GLU A 311 -8.93 -8.08 1.74
C GLU A 311 -8.28 -9.39 1.26
N GLY A 312 -7.01 -9.56 1.53
CA GLY A 312 -6.21 -10.70 1.08
C GLY A 312 -6.26 -11.94 1.96
N ILE A 313 -7.08 -11.97 3.01
CA ILE A 313 -7.07 -13.04 4.02
C ILE A 313 -7.14 -14.45 3.43
N VAL A 314 -7.88 -14.64 2.34
CA VAL A 314 -8.06 -15.95 1.72
C VAL A 314 -6.77 -16.50 1.09
N GLU A 315 -5.83 -15.65 0.68
CA GLU A 315 -4.51 -16.08 0.18
C GLU A 315 -3.63 -16.66 1.28
N PHE A 316 -3.90 -16.30 2.54
CA PHE A 316 -3.19 -16.80 3.72
C PHE A 316 -3.78 -18.10 4.29
N VAL A 317 -4.96 -18.53 3.81
CA VAL A 317 -5.58 -19.81 4.20
C VAL A 317 -5.02 -20.91 3.30
N PRO A 318 -4.24 -21.88 3.84
CA PRO A 318 -3.50 -22.84 3.00
C PRO A 318 -4.39 -23.62 2.03
N GLU A 319 -5.53 -24.12 2.48
CA GLU A 319 -6.47 -24.89 1.65
C GLU A 319 -7.11 -24.03 0.55
N PHE A 320 -7.34 -22.74 0.82
CA PHE A 320 -7.91 -21.82 -0.16
C PHE A 320 -6.85 -21.38 -1.19
N SER A 321 -5.61 -21.19 -0.77
CA SER A 321 -4.48 -20.92 -1.67
C SER A 321 -4.26 -22.05 -2.68
N VAL A 322 -4.37 -23.31 -2.24
CA VAL A 322 -4.30 -24.47 -3.12
C VAL A 322 -5.46 -24.46 -4.12
N LEU A 323 -6.69 -24.20 -3.65
CA LEU A 323 -7.87 -24.06 -4.52
C LEU A 323 -7.67 -22.98 -5.59
N ILE A 324 -7.19 -21.79 -5.21
CA ILE A 324 -6.92 -20.69 -6.15
C ILE A 324 -5.88 -21.12 -7.19
N ALA A 325 -4.79 -21.77 -6.76
CA ALA A 325 -3.75 -22.25 -7.66
C ALA A 325 -4.28 -23.25 -8.68
N GLU A 326 -5.07 -24.23 -8.23
CA GLU A 326 -5.71 -25.22 -9.11
C GLU A 326 -6.72 -24.58 -10.08
N ILE A 327 -7.51 -23.59 -9.64
CA ILE A 327 -8.42 -22.83 -10.52
C ILE A 327 -7.62 -22.04 -11.57
N ASN A 328 -6.51 -21.42 -11.20
CA ASN A 328 -5.66 -20.69 -12.13
C ASN A 328 -5.07 -21.63 -13.19
N GLU A 329 -4.65 -22.83 -12.80
CA GLU A 329 -4.15 -23.85 -13.73
C GLU A 329 -5.29 -24.43 -14.61
N LEU A 330 -6.44 -24.73 -14.02
CA LEU A 330 -7.62 -25.24 -14.72
C LEU A 330 -8.08 -24.28 -15.82
N LEU A 331 -8.05 -22.98 -15.56
CA LEU A 331 -8.47 -21.93 -16.50
C LEU A 331 -7.29 -21.28 -17.24
N ALA A 332 -6.18 -21.96 -17.42
CA ALA A 332 -5.09 -21.48 -18.25
C ALA A 332 -5.36 -21.79 -19.76
N GLY A 333 -5.02 -20.83 -20.63
CA GLY A 333 -5.07 -21.01 -22.09
C GLY A 333 -6.48 -21.25 -22.64
N GLU A 334 -6.61 -22.25 -23.52
CA GLU A 334 -7.86 -22.57 -24.25
C GLU A 334 -9.03 -22.97 -23.35
N LYS A 335 -8.76 -23.50 -22.16
CA LYS A 335 -9.81 -23.93 -21.22
C LYS A 335 -10.64 -22.74 -20.70
N THR A 336 -10.09 -21.55 -20.67
CA THR A 336 -10.84 -20.31 -20.34
C THR A 336 -11.97 -20.08 -21.33
N ALA A 337 -11.70 -20.22 -22.63
CA ALA A 337 -12.72 -20.05 -23.67
C ALA A 337 -13.81 -21.11 -23.55
N GLN A 338 -13.42 -22.36 -23.28
CA GLN A 338 -14.37 -23.47 -23.07
C GLN A 338 -15.28 -23.22 -21.88
N PHE A 339 -14.70 -22.80 -20.74
CA PHE A 339 -15.46 -22.47 -19.52
C PHE A 339 -16.44 -21.30 -19.75
N ASN A 340 -15.99 -20.24 -20.41
CA ASN A 340 -16.81 -19.05 -20.67
C ASN A 340 -17.96 -19.35 -21.66
N ALA A 341 -17.81 -20.33 -22.53
CA ALA A 341 -18.85 -20.76 -23.45
C ALA A 341 -19.99 -21.56 -22.79
N LEU A 342 -19.81 -22.05 -21.57
CA LEU A 342 -20.83 -22.79 -20.83
C LEU A 342 -21.96 -21.84 -20.40
N PRO A 343 -23.23 -22.12 -20.78
CA PRO A 343 -24.33 -21.18 -20.60
C PRO A 343 -24.88 -21.10 -19.15
N THR A 344 -24.77 -22.20 -18.39
CA THR A 344 -25.36 -22.31 -17.06
C THR A 344 -24.31 -22.49 -15.97
N TRP A 345 -24.67 -22.11 -14.73
CA TRP A 345 -23.80 -22.34 -13.57
C TRP A 345 -23.63 -23.84 -13.26
N GLU A 346 -24.65 -24.64 -13.50
CA GLU A 346 -24.62 -26.08 -13.31
C GLU A 346 -23.58 -26.74 -14.21
N GLU A 347 -23.51 -26.34 -15.48
CA GLU A 347 -22.50 -26.81 -16.41
C GLU A 347 -21.10 -26.34 -16.06
N LYS A 348 -20.96 -25.07 -15.63
CA LYS A 348 -19.72 -24.53 -15.11
C LYS A 348 -19.25 -25.29 -13.86
N TYR A 349 -20.15 -25.56 -12.92
CA TYR A 349 -19.86 -26.33 -11.72
C TYR A 349 -19.40 -27.76 -12.05
N ALA A 350 -20.05 -28.44 -13.02
CA ALA A 350 -19.64 -29.75 -13.49
C ALA A 350 -18.24 -29.73 -14.12
N PHE A 351 -17.92 -28.71 -14.91
CA PHE A 351 -16.60 -28.50 -15.47
C PHE A 351 -15.53 -28.34 -14.37
N ILE A 352 -15.80 -27.51 -13.37
CA ILE A 352 -14.93 -27.28 -12.22
C ILE A 352 -14.69 -28.57 -11.44
N LYS A 353 -15.79 -29.30 -11.14
CA LYS A 353 -15.76 -30.57 -10.39
C LYS A 353 -14.87 -31.62 -11.04
N ASN A 354 -14.84 -31.65 -12.35
CA ASN A 354 -14.03 -32.60 -13.13
C ASN A 354 -12.57 -32.16 -13.28
N GLY A 355 -12.26 -30.88 -13.02
CA GLY A 355 -10.94 -30.29 -13.19
C GLY A 355 -10.13 -30.09 -11.92
N LEU A 356 -10.79 -30.07 -10.76
CA LEU A 356 -10.13 -29.86 -9.46
C LEU A 356 -9.85 -31.20 -8.76
N THR A 357 -8.85 -31.20 -7.89
CA THR A 357 -8.60 -32.33 -6.98
C THR A 357 -9.76 -32.48 -6.00
N LYS A 358 -9.88 -33.69 -5.40
CA LYS A 358 -10.90 -33.92 -4.37
C LYS A 358 -10.78 -32.93 -3.21
N GLN A 359 -9.56 -32.66 -2.76
CA GLN A 359 -9.31 -31.73 -1.66
C GLN A 359 -9.80 -30.31 -1.97
N SER A 360 -9.47 -29.79 -3.16
CA SER A 360 -9.92 -28.46 -3.60
C SER A 360 -11.44 -28.43 -3.82
N MET A 361 -12.05 -29.53 -4.29
CA MET A 361 -13.51 -29.63 -4.41
C MET A 361 -14.22 -29.65 -3.05
N ASP A 362 -13.66 -30.30 -2.03
CA ASP A 362 -14.21 -30.29 -0.69
C ASP A 362 -14.23 -28.86 -0.12
N VAL A 363 -13.14 -28.09 -0.33
CA VAL A 363 -13.09 -26.65 0.03
C VAL A 363 -14.08 -25.84 -0.80
N PHE A 364 -14.12 -26.03 -2.11
CA PHE A 364 -15.02 -25.30 -3.01
C PHE A 364 -16.49 -25.52 -2.66
N ALA A 365 -16.87 -26.74 -2.28
CA ALA A 365 -18.24 -27.09 -1.97
C ALA A 365 -18.81 -26.44 -0.70
N ILE A 366 -17.95 -26.09 0.27
CA ILE A 366 -18.39 -25.40 1.51
C ILE A 366 -18.54 -23.88 1.32
N LEU A 367 -18.05 -23.34 0.19
CA LEU A 367 -18.17 -21.92 -0.07
C LEU A 367 -19.60 -21.54 -0.46
N PRO A 368 -20.13 -20.39 -0.03
CA PRO A 368 -21.37 -19.84 -0.56
C PRO A 368 -21.32 -19.74 -2.09
N GLN A 369 -22.43 -20.01 -2.77
CA GLN A 369 -22.48 -19.98 -4.24
C GLN A 369 -22.00 -18.63 -4.83
N SER A 370 -22.31 -17.53 -4.19
CA SER A 370 -21.82 -16.20 -4.61
C SER A 370 -20.30 -16.14 -4.59
N ILE A 371 -19.65 -16.71 -3.58
CA ILE A 371 -18.17 -16.76 -3.49
C ILE A 371 -17.59 -17.74 -4.51
N GLN A 372 -18.23 -18.91 -4.70
CA GLN A 372 -17.84 -19.82 -5.76
C GLN A 372 -17.82 -19.13 -7.12
N GLN A 373 -18.83 -18.33 -7.44
CA GLN A 373 -18.93 -17.58 -8.69
C GLN A 373 -17.84 -16.49 -8.79
N GLN A 374 -17.52 -15.81 -7.70
CA GLN A 374 -16.50 -14.76 -7.67
C GLN A 374 -15.09 -15.28 -8.00
N LEU A 375 -14.79 -16.56 -7.73
CA LEU A 375 -13.53 -17.19 -8.12
C LEU A 375 -13.35 -17.29 -9.66
N PHE A 376 -14.43 -17.10 -10.43
CA PHE A 376 -14.44 -17.19 -11.89
C PHE A 376 -14.79 -15.87 -12.58
N LEU A 377 -14.86 -14.77 -11.84
CA LEU A 377 -15.01 -13.43 -12.41
C LEU A 377 -13.75 -13.01 -13.19
N GLU A 378 -13.65 -11.74 -13.50
CA GLU A 378 -12.53 -11.17 -14.23
C GLU A 378 -11.18 -11.62 -13.65
N ARG A 379 -10.27 -11.94 -14.56
CA ARG A 379 -8.88 -12.29 -14.24
C ARG A 379 -8.03 -11.04 -14.21
N ASP A 380 -6.95 -11.08 -13.43
CA ASP A 380 -5.94 -10.05 -13.50
C ASP A 380 -5.22 -10.09 -14.87
N PRO A 381 -4.43 -9.08 -15.25
CA PRO A 381 -3.67 -9.08 -16.51
C PRO A 381 -2.72 -10.28 -16.66
N HIS A 382 -2.48 -11.04 -15.61
CA HIS A 382 -1.65 -12.24 -15.59
C HIS A 382 -2.46 -13.54 -15.67
N GLY A 383 -3.79 -13.44 -15.74
CA GLY A 383 -4.71 -14.58 -15.83
C GLY A 383 -5.06 -15.22 -14.49
N ASN A 384 -4.71 -14.60 -13.35
CA ASN A 384 -5.01 -15.14 -12.03
C ASN A 384 -6.35 -14.66 -11.48
N VAL A 385 -6.91 -15.38 -10.51
CA VAL A 385 -8.07 -14.93 -9.73
C VAL A 385 -7.79 -13.57 -9.12
N GLN A 386 -8.69 -12.61 -9.32
CA GLN A 386 -8.62 -11.32 -8.64
C GLN A 386 -9.15 -11.44 -7.20
N VAL A 387 -8.26 -11.78 -6.27
CA VAL A 387 -8.60 -12.02 -4.86
C VAL A 387 -9.31 -10.84 -4.22
N SER A 388 -8.97 -9.61 -4.62
CA SER A 388 -9.60 -8.38 -4.13
C SER A 388 -11.11 -8.29 -4.42
N LEU A 389 -11.59 -9.00 -5.44
CA LEU A 389 -13.02 -9.07 -5.77
C LEU A 389 -13.80 -10.06 -4.91
N ILE A 390 -13.12 -10.93 -4.16
CA ILE A 390 -13.76 -11.88 -3.27
C ILE A 390 -14.33 -11.12 -2.05
N GLU A 391 -15.63 -11.27 -1.82
CA GLU A 391 -16.32 -10.69 -0.67
C GLU A 391 -16.03 -11.51 0.60
N SER A 392 -14.78 -11.45 1.08
CA SER A 392 -14.30 -12.22 2.23
C SER A 392 -15.11 -11.95 3.51
N GLU A 393 -15.65 -10.74 3.68
CA GLU A 393 -16.53 -10.38 4.79
C GLU A 393 -17.87 -11.16 4.75
N LYS A 394 -18.39 -11.44 3.56
CA LYS A 394 -19.59 -12.27 3.38
C LYS A 394 -19.27 -13.75 3.53
N LEU A 395 -18.10 -14.18 3.02
CA LEU A 395 -17.63 -15.56 3.20
C LEU A 395 -17.59 -15.94 4.69
N PHE A 396 -16.83 -15.17 5.48
CA PHE A 396 -16.68 -15.50 6.91
C PHE A 396 -17.99 -15.34 7.67
N SER A 397 -18.81 -14.34 7.37
CA SER A 397 -20.12 -14.21 8.02
C SER A 397 -21.05 -15.40 7.75
N ALA A 398 -20.98 -15.98 6.54
CA ALA A 398 -21.76 -17.18 6.20
C ALA A 398 -21.24 -18.42 6.95
N LEU A 399 -19.93 -18.67 6.92
CA LEU A 399 -19.32 -19.79 7.65
C LEU A 399 -19.59 -19.70 9.17
N VAL A 400 -19.52 -18.52 9.76
CA VAL A 400 -19.86 -18.29 11.18
C VAL A 400 -21.33 -18.57 11.44
N ARG A 401 -22.23 -18.18 10.55
CA ARG A 401 -23.67 -18.45 10.68
C ARG A 401 -23.95 -19.94 10.70
N ASP A 402 -23.33 -20.70 9.80
CA ASP A 402 -23.50 -22.15 9.72
C ASP A 402 -22.93 -22.84 10.96
N ASN A 403 -21.78 -22.39 11.44
CA ASN A 403 -21.18 -22.86 12.69
C ASN A 403 -22.10 -22.61 13.91
N LEU A 404 -22.61 -21.39 14.04
CA LEU A 404 -23.54 -21.04 15.14
C LEU A 404 -24.86 -21.78 15.02
N ALA A 405 -25.34 -22.10 13.82
CA ALA A 405 -26.52 -22.95 13.63
C ALA A 405 -26.29 -24.38 14.15
N ALA A 406 -25.12 -24.96 13.87
CA ALA A 406 -24.72 -26.26 14.41
C ALA A 406 -24.58 -26.22 15.94
N ARG A 407 -23.96 -25.19 16.51
CA ARG A 407 -23.88 -25.00 17.99
C ARG A 407 -25.26 -24.83 18.63
N LYS A 408 -26.17 -24.15 17.94
CA LYS A 408 -27.55 -24.00 18.42
C LYS A 408 -28.31 -25.33 18.46
N ALA A 409 -28.15 -26.16 17.41
CA ALA A 409 -28.70 -27.51 17.36
C ALA A 409 -28.12 -28.41 18.45
N ALA A 410 -26.85 -28.24 18.80
CA ALA A 410 -26.18 -28.94 19.90
C ALA A 410 -26.48 -28.36 21.29
N GLY A 411 -27.26 -27.27 21.40
CA GLY A 411 -27.61 -26.63 22.67
C GLY A 411 -26.48 -25.81 23.32
N THR A 412 -25.38 -25.52 22.58
CA THR A 412 -24.22 -24.79 23.11
C THR A 412 -24.23 -23.30 22.75
N TYR A 413 -25.21 -22.83 21.96
CA TYR A 413 -25.41 -21.44 21.59
C TYR A 413 -26.89 -21.07 21.58
N ASN A 414 -27.27 -19.99 22.27
CA ASN A 414 -28.66 -19.50 22.34
C ASN A 414 -28.82 -18.04 21.94
N GLY A 415 -27.77 -17.43 21.39
CA GLY A 415 -27.78 -16.03 20.98
C GLY A 415 -28.54 -15.76 19.67
N LYS A 416 -28.55 -14.49 19.27
CA LYS A 416 -29.00 -14.02 17.96
C LYS A 416 -27.79 -13.59 17.17
N PHE A 417 -27.71 -13.96 15.88
CA PHE A 417 -26.65 -13.58 14.99
C PHE A 417 -27.24 -12.98 13.71
N SER A 418 -27.11 -11.67 13.58
CA SER A 418 -27.51 -10.90 12.39
C SER A 418 -26.32 -10.07 11.96
N THR A 419 -26.05 -9.98 10.66
CA THR A 419 -24.82 -9.40 10.12
C THR A 419 -25.08 -8.20 9.26
N GLN A 420 -24.13 -7.25 9.28
CA GLN A 420 -23.96 -6.16 8.32
C GLN A 420 -22.57 -6.30 7.70
N HIS A 421 -22.42 -5.92 6.42
CA HIS A 421 -21.18 -6.05 5.69
C HIS A 421 -20.75 -4.69 5.16
N HIS A 422 -19.45 -4.41 5.29
CA HIS A 422 -18.85 -3.17 4.84
C HIS A 422 -17.56 -3.49 4.10
N PHE A 423 -17.27 -2.73 3.05
CA PHE A 423 -15.97 -2.73 2.40
C PHE A 423 -15.42 -1.31 2.42
N LEU A 424 -14.32 -1.12 3.14
CA LEU A 424 -13.58 0.14 3.19
C LEU A 424 -12.40 0.04 2.22
N GLY A 425 -12.50 0.75 1.13
CA GLY A 425 -11.60 0.59 -0.01
C GLY A 425 -11.13 1.91 -0.60
N TYR A 426 -11.76 2.31 -1.69
CA TYR A 426 -11.31 3.46 -2.49
C TYR A 426 -11.43 4.80 -1.76
N GLU A 427 -12.29 4.94 -0.75
CA GLU A 427 -12.45 6.13 0.08
C GLU A 427 -11.14 6.52 0.78
N GLY A 428 -10.34 5.54 1.22
CA GLY A 428 -9.01 5.77 1.80
C GLY A 428 -7.95 6.16 0.77
N ARG A 429 -8.11 5.74 -0.50
CA ARG A 429 -7.10 6.02 -1.56
C ARG A 429 -7.05 7.47 -2.00
N CYS A 430 -8.13 8.22 -1.86
CA CYS A 430 -8.27 9.57 -2.38
C CYS A 430 -8.75 10.58 -1.33
N ALA A 431 -8.68 10.24 -0.06
CA ALA A 431 -8.92 11.19 1.02
C ALA A 431 -7.91 12.35 0.97
N PHE A 432 -8.26 13.50 1.53
CA PHE A 432 -7.27 14.54 1.77
C PHE A 432 -6.17 13.97 2.67
N PRO A 433 -4.88 14.20 2.35
CA PRO A 433 -3.82 13.68 3.17
C PRO A 433 -3.90 14.23 4.59
N SER A 434 -3.69 13.37 5.58
CA SER A 434 -3.46 13.80 6.96
C SER A 434 -2.29 14.79 7.01
N ASN A 435 -2.14 15.53 8.11
CA ASN A 435 -0.97 16.41 8.25
C ASN A 435 0.33 15.62 8.15
N PHE A 436 0.35 14.41 8.73
CA PHE A 436 1.52 13.54 8.62
C PHE A 436 1.85 13.20 7.15
N ASP A 437 0.89 12.68 6.37
CA ASP A 437 1.13 12.37 4.96
C ASP A 437 1.39 13.62 4.12
N ALA A 438 0.76 14.76 4.45
CA ALA A 438 1.04 16.01 3.76
C ALA A 438 2.51 16.46 3.94
N ASP A 439 3.02 16.40 5.18
CA ASP A 439 4.40 16.74 5.52
C ASP A 439 5.39 15.72 4.95
N TYR A 440 5.08 14.43 5.12
CA TYR A 440 5.94 13.33 4.67
C TYR A 440 6.08 13.29 3.13
N CYS A 441 4.96 13.36 2.42
CA CYS A 441 4.96 13.35 0.96
C CYS A 441 5.68 14.57 0.37
N TYR A 442 5.42 15.76 0.94
CA TYR A 442 6.12 16.97 0.54
C TYR A 442 7.63 16.83 0.77
N SER A 443 8.01 16.27 1.92
CA SER A 443 9.42 16.00 2.25
C SER A 443 10.06 14.99 1.31
N LEU A 444 9.35 13.92 0.91
CA LEU A 444 9.84 12.93 -0.06
C LEU A 444 10.10 13.57 -1.44
N GLY A 445 9.20 14.44 -1.90
CA GLY A 445 9.37 15.15 -3.17
C GLY A 445 10.54 16.12 -3.14
N TYR A 446 10.63 16.92 -2.07
CA TYR A 446 11.74 17.85 -1.86
C TYR A 446 13.08 17.12 -1.80
N ASN A 447 13.12 16.02 -1.06
CA ASN A 447 14.31 15.17 -0.91
C ASN A 447 14.69 14.45 -2.22
N ALA A 448 13.73 14.05 -3.06
CA ALA A 448 14.01 13.49 -4.38
C ALA A 448 14.78 14.48 -5.26
N PHE A 449 14.43 15.77 -5.21
CA PHE A 449 15.20 16.81 -5.88
C PHE A 449 16.63 16.92 -5.32
N MET A 450 16.81 16.83 -4.00
CA MET A 450 18.14 16.85 -3.40
C MET A 450 19.00 15.69 -3.92
N LEU A 451 18.45 14.47 -4.00
CA LEU A 451 19.16 13.32 -4.57
C LEU A 451 19.59 13.58 -6.01
N ILE A 452 18.71 14.18 -6.83
CA ILE A 452 19.03 14.57 -8.22
C ILE A 452 20.18 15.57 -8.25
N GLN A 453 20.14 16.63 -7.45
CA GLN A 453 21.17 17.66 -7.42
C GLN A 453 22.55 17.13 -7.01
N TYR A 454 22.58 16.12 -6.15
CA TYR A 454 23.82 15.47 -5.73
C TYR A 454 24.25 14.31 -6.64
N GLY A 455 23.54 14.06 -7.76
CA GLY A 455 23.96 13.13 -8.81
C GLY A 455 23.61 11.67 -8.54
N TYR A 456 22.66 11.37 -7.62
CA TYR A 456 22.23 10.01 -7.33
C TYR A 456 21.24 9.49 -8.36
N THR A 457 21.33 8.20 -8.68
CA THR A 457 20.40 7.46 -9.54
C THR A 457 20.20 6.03 -9.02
N GLY A 458 19.01 5.46 -9.21
CA GLY A 458 18.64 4.15 -8.68
C GLY A 458 18.38 4.15 -7.18
N TYR A 459 18.00 5.31 -6.62
CA TYR A 459 17.71 5.49 -5.20
C TYR A 459 16.22 5.70 -4.95
N LEU A 460 15.77 5.25 -3.78
CA LEU A 460 14.52 5.70 -3.16
C LEU A 460 14.79 6.97 -2.35
N SER A 461 13.91 7.94 -2.50
CA SER A 461 13.81 9.08 -1.58
C SER A 461 13.41 8.55 -0.21
N LYS A 462 14.25 8.79 0.80
CA LYS A 462 14.11 8.28 2.17
C LYS A 462 13.96 9.45 3.13
N VAL A 463 12.94 9.37 3.98
CA VAL A 463 12.78 10.22 5.16
C VAL A 463 12.50 9.30 6.34
N SER A 464 13.30 9.37 7.36
CA SER A 464 13.23 8.51 8.55
C SER A 464 13.06 9.32 9.83
N ASN A 465 12.97 8.64 10.96
CA ASN A 465 12.67 9.22 12.27
C ASN A 465 11.23 9.77 12.35
N LEU A 466 10.30 9.11 11.64
CA LEU A 466 8.94 9.60 11.38
C LEU A 466 8.04 9.66 12.64
N SER A 467 8.41 8.98 13.72
CA SER A 467 7.71 9.09 15.02
C SER A 467 7.97 10.40 15.75
N LYS A 468 8.92 11.20 15.27
CA LYS A 468 9.28 12.52 15.84
C LYS A 468 8.57 13.65 15.09
N PRO A 469 8.61 14.90 15.60
CA PRO A 469 8.20 16.06 14.81
C PRO A 469 8.96 16.17 13.48
N ALA A 470 8.31 16.71 12.45
CA ALA A 470 8.88 16.79 11.10
C ALA A 470 10.25 17.49 11.03
N GLU A 471 10.48 18.44 11.93
CA GLU A 471 11.76 19.15 12.06
C GLU A 471 12.94 18.24 12.43
N GLU A 472 12.64 17.12 13.11
CA GLU A 472 13.62 16.12 13.56
C GLU A 472 13.76 14.95 12.58
N TRP A 473 12.99 14.94 11.50
CA TRP A 473 13.11 13.90 10.47
C TRP A 473 14.46 13.98 9.75
N VAL A 474 14.91 12.82 9.28
CA VAL A 474 16.21 12.68 8.58
C VAL A 474 15.95 12.34 7.12
N ALA A 475 16.34 13.27 6.24
CA ALA A 475 16.25 13.07 4.80
C ALA A 475 17.53 12.42 4.24
N GLY A 476 17.37 11.59 3.21
CA GLY A 476 18.48 10.90 2.56
C GLY A 476 18.01 10.01 1.41
N GLY A 477 18.81 9.03 1.08
CA GLY A 477 18.52 8.09 0.00
C GLY A 477 19.04 6.70 0.28
N MET A 478 18.32 5.71 -0.22
CA MET A 478 18.66 4.31 -0.14
C MET A 478 18.65 3.71 -1.55
N PRO A 479 19.66 2.92 -1.95
CA PRO A 479 19.62 2.20 -3.22
C PRO A 479 18.41 1.28 -3.30
N ILE A 480 17.65 1.34 -4.39
CA ILE A 480 16.43 0.52 -4.56
C ILE A 480 16.78 -0.97 -4.47
N THR A 481 17.93 -1.36 -4.97
CA THR A 481 18.42 -2.75 -4.96
C THR A 481 18.56 -3.35 -3.56
N LYS A 482 18.67 -2.53 -2.50
CA LYS A 482 18.68 -2.99 -1.10
C LYS A 482 17.40 -3.73 -0.72
N MET A 483 16.25 -3.38 -1.30
CA MET A 483 14.96 -3.99 -1.02
C MET A 483 14.64 -5.21 -1.89
N MET A 484 15.54 -5.62 -2.80
CA MET A 484 15.24 -6.59 -3.84
C MET A 484 15.57 -8.04 -3.45
N ASN A 485 14.82 -8.96 -4.05
CA ASN A 485 15.09 -10.39 -4.14
C ASN A 485 14.62 -10.90 -5.52
N MET A 486 14.86 -12.17 -5.80
CA MET A 486 14.32 -12.84 -6.99
C MET A 486 13.02 -13.55 -6.64
N GLU A 487 11.99 -13.37 -7.46
CA GLU A 487 10.73 -14.13 -7.38
C GLU A 487 10.40 -14.77 -8.71
N ARG A 488 9.81 -15.97 -8.65
CA ARG A 488 9.32 -16.65 -9.85
C ARG A 488 7.95 -16.08 -10.23
N ARG A 489 7.92 -15.30 -11.31
CA ARG A 489 6.70 -14.69 -11.88
C ARG A 489 6.53 -15.13 -13.33
N ASN A 490 5.36 -15.67 -13.68
CA ASN A 490 5.05 -16.17 -15.04
C ASN A 490 6.12 -17.16 -15.57
N GLY A 491 6.58 -18.07 -14.69
CA GLY A 491 7.57 -19.09 -15.04
C GLY A 491 9.01 -18.62 -15.19
N LYS A 492 9.29 -17.32 -14.97
CA LYS A 492 10.62 -16.71 -15.05
C LYS A 492 11.01 -16.10 -13.71
N ASP A 493 12.30 -16.19 -13.36
CA ASP A 493 12.85 -15.47 -12.20
C ASP A 493 12.96 -13.98 -12.57
N LYS A 494 12.32 -13.12 -11.78
CA LYS A 494 12.35 -11.64 -11.95
C LYS A 494 12.82 -10.97 -10.67
N PRO A 495 13.63 -9.90 -10.77
CA PRO A 495 13.94 -9.06 -9.61
C PRO A 495 12.68 -8.29 -9.19
N VAL A 496 12.42 -8.26 -7.89
CA VAL A 496 11.28 -7.56 -7.31
C VAL A 496 11.67 -6.95 -5.97
N ILE A 497 11.02 -5.87 -5.58
CA ILE A 497 11.08 -5.38 -4.21
C ILE A 497 10.31 -6.34 -3.31
N ARG A 498 10.97 -6.82 -2.26
CA ARG A 498 10.35 -7.69 -1.27
C ARG A 498 9.30 -6.95 -0.46
N LYS A 499 8.12 -7.53 -0.39
CA LYS A 499 7.03 -7.01 0.44
C LYS A 499 7.27 -7.29 1.91
N ALA A 500 7.02 -6.30 2.75
CA ALA A 500 7.02 -6.47 4.19
C ALA A 500 5.68 -7.07 4.65
N LEU A 501 5.75 -8.15 5.39
CA LEU A 501 4.61 -8.76 6.07
C LEU A 501 4.50 -8.23 7.50
N VAL A 502 3.35 -8.44 8.14
CA VAL A 502 3.21 -8.17 9.57
C VAL A 502 4.14 -9.11 10.35
N GLU A 503 5.05 -8.53 11.11
CA GLU A 503 5.95 -9.28 11.98
C GLU A 503 5.20 -9.73 13.24
N LEU A 504 4.99 -11.06 13.38
CA LEU A 504 4.21 -11.62 14.49
C LEU A 504 4.96 -11.57 15.84
N ASP A 505 6.26 -11.37 15.81
CA ASP A 505 7.12 -11.07 16.97
C ASP A 505 7.38 -9.57 17.14
N GLY A 506 6.89 -8.73 16.23
CA GLY A 506 6.97 -7.28 16.29
C GLY A 506 6.13 -6.67 17.41
N LYS A 507 6.54 -5.52 17.94
CA LYS A 507 5.84 -4.84 19.03
C LYS A 507 4.36 -4.54 18.72
N PRO A 508 3.97 -4.06 17.51
CA PRO A 508 2.58 -3.78 17.19
C PRO A 508 1.69 -5.03 17.29
N PHE A 509 2.13 -6.15 16.69
CA PHE A 509 1.35 -7.38 16.73
C PHE A 509 1.31 -7.98 18.15
N ARG A 510 2.41 -7.95 18.91
CA ARG A 510 2.43 -8.43 20.30
C ARG A 510 1.45 -7.63 21.17
N PHE A 511 1.43 -6.31 21.03
CA PHE A 511 0.44 -5.48 21.73
C PHE A 511 -1.00 -5.91 21.38
N PHE A 512 -1.30 -6.09 20.11
CA PHE A 512 -2.61 -6.62 19.68
C PHE A 512 -2.90 -8.00 20.28
N ALA A 513 -1.94 -8.92 20.20
CA ALA A 513 -2.10 -10.30 20.68
C ALA A 513 -2.35 -10.38 22.20
N GLU A 514 -1.74 -9.49 22.98
CA GLU A 514 -1.91 -9.40 24.44
C GLU A 514 -3.30 -8.90 24.84
N HIS A 515 -3.92 -8.04 24.03
CA HIS A 515 -5.18 -7.38 24.37
C HIS A 515 -6.42 -7.98 23.68
N ARG A 516 -6.26 -8.64 22.54
CA ARG A 516 -7.40 -9.09 21.71
C ARG A 516 -8.37 -10.04 22.39
N ALA A 517 -7.92 -10.82 23.39
CA ALA A 517 -8.82 -11.72 24.13
C ALA A 517 -9.85 -10.94 24.96
N GLU A 518 -9.43 -9.83 25.57
CA GLU A 518 -10.32 -8.89 26.23
C GLU A 518 -11.24 -8.21 25.22
N TRP A 519 -10.71 -7.70 24.12
CA TRP A 519 -11.50 -7.04 23.08
C TRP A 519 -12.56 -7.98 22.48
N ALA A 520 -12.23 -9.26 22.30
CA ALA A 520 -13.16 -10.27 21.80
C ALA A 520 -14.35 -10.51 22.73
N ALA A 521 -14.13 -10.45 24.04
CA ALA A 521 -15.13 -10.75 25.07
C ALA A 521 -15.89 -9.52 25.57
N GLU A 522 -15.26 -8.36 25.55
CA GLU A 522 -15.76 -7.10 26.11
C GLU A 522 -16.06 -6.07 25.02
N THR A 523 -16.54 -4.90 25.43
CA THR A 523 -16.76 -3.75 24.53
C THR A 523 -15.70 -2.70 24.85
N CYS A 524 -14.53 -2.85 24.22
CA CYS A 524 -13.35 -2.02 24.45
C CYS A 524 -13.18 -0.92 23.38
N TYR A 525 -14.19 -0.67 22.59
CA TYR A 525 -14.16 0.21 21.43
C TYR A 525 -13.56 1.58 21.69
N VAL A 526 -12.67 2.01 20.79
CA VAL A 526 -12.13 3.35 20.73
C VAL A 526 -12.71 4.07 19.52
N TYR A 527 -13.15 5.31 19.72
CA TYR A 527 -13.76 6.13 18.68
C TYR A 527 -12.79 7.26 18.29
N PRO A 528 -11.92 7.06 17.30
CA PRO A 528 -10.89 8.05 16.96
C PRO A 528 -11.48 9.40 16.50
N GLY A 529 -12.68 9.36 15.90
CA GLY A 529 -13.28 10.55 15.30
C GLY A 529 -12.66 10.92 13.96
N ALA A 530 -13.04 12.08 13.43
CA ALA A 530 -12.58 12.56 12.15
C ALA A 530 -11.10 12.96 12.18
N ILE A 531 -10.43 12.83 11.02
CA ILE A 531 -9.08 13.35 10.84
C ILE A 531 -9.05 14.85 11.14
N GLN A 532 -8.18 15.26 12.06
CA GLN A 532 -8.00 16.65 12.46
C GLN A 532 -6.84 17.29 11.68
N TYR A 533 -7.07 18.47 11.13
CA TYR A 533 -6.04 19.24 10.43
C TYR A 533 -5.50 20.41 11.24
N PHE A 534 -6.23 20.81 12.30
CA PHE A 534 -5.86 21.93 13.17
C PHE A 534 -6.07 21.55 14.63
N GLY A 535 -5.13 21.91 15.49
CA GLY A 535 -5.20 21.64 16.92
C GLY A 535 -3.85 21.29 17.53
N PRO A 536 -3.85 20.73 18.74
CA PRO A 536 -2.64 20.25 19.39
C PRO A 536 -1.98 19.12 18.58
N ARG A 537 -0.66 19.01 18.70
CA ARG A 537 0.14 17.98 17.99
C ARG A 537 -0.40 16.57 18.24
N GLU A 538 -0.80 16.27 19.45
CA GLU A 538 -1.34 14.97 19.88
C GLU A 538 -2.65 14.59 19.18
N VAL A 539 -3.26 15.52 18.46
CA VAL A 539 -4.48 15.31 17.68
C VAL A 539 -4.23 15.37 16.18
N CYS A 540 -3.35 16.24 15.73
CA CYS A 540 -3.20 16.56 14.31
C CYS A 540 -1.96 15.97 13.66
N ASP A 541 -0.87 15.82 14.40
CA ASP A 541 0.46 15.52 13.86
C ASP A 541 0.96 14.11 14.25
N LEU A 542 0.15 13.28 14.89
CA LEU A 542 0.54 11.93 15.24
C LEU A 542 0.69 11.06 13.99
N THR A 543 1.70 10.22 14.02
CA THR A 543 1.91 9.18 13.03
C THR A 543 1.01 7.96 13.31
N THR A 544 1.13 6.92 12.48
CA THR A 544 0.41 5.64 12.65
C THR A 544 0.70 5.02 14.02
N ARG A 545 -0.30 4.33 14.57
CA ARG A 545 -0.17 3.65 15.87
C ARG A 545 0.92 2.56 15.82
N THR A 546 1.01 1.83 14.71
CA THR A 546 2.05 0.82 14.50
C THR A 546 3.44 1.45 14.60
N LEU A 547 3.69 2.54 13.88
CA LEU A 547 4.98 3.23 13.93
C LEU A 547 5.28 3.78 15.32
N ALA A 548 4.30 4.35 16.00
CA ALA A 548 4.47 4.82 17.38
C ALA A 548 4.87 3.68 18.32
N LEU A 549 4.24 2.50 18.21
CA LEU A 549 4.57 1.31 19.01
C LEU A 549 5.93 0.72 18.66
N GLU A 550 6.31 0.72 17.39
CA GLU A 550 7.63 0.23 16.96
C GLU A 550 8.77 1.05 17.55
N LYS A 551 8.57 2.34 17.74
CA LYS A 551 9.58 3.29 18.21
C LYS A 551 9.55 3.53 19.73
N ALA A 552 8.53 3.02 20.43
CA ALA A 552 8.47 3.05 21.90
C ALA A 552 9.36 1.96 22.52
#